data_ea9996eb9b977439a94d8194e24ec205
#
_entry.id   ea9996eb9b977439a94d8194e24ec205
#
_cell.length_a   1.000
_cell.length_b   1.000
_cell.length_c   1.000
_cell.angle_alpha   90.00
_cell.angle_beta   90.00
_cell.angle_gamma   90.00
#
_symmetry.space_group_name_H-M   'P 1'
#
loop_
_entity.id
_entity.type
_entity.pdbx_description
1 polymer ?
#
loop_
_entity_poly.entity_id
_entity_poly.type
_entity_poly.pdbx_seq_one_letter_code
_entity_poly.pdbx_strand_id
1 'polypeptide(L)'
;MKQGGSFIFSVEHPIFTAQGSQQWYYDANGKALHWPVDRYFEEGFRTAIFLGEEVTKYHKTLTTYLNTLIQNGFEIIKLVEPQPAEDLMSRPAMKDELRRPMMLLIAARKK
;
A
#
# COMPACT_ATOMS: atom_id res chain seq x y z
N MET A 1 20.90 3.72 12.58
CA MET A 1 19.95 4.05 13.68
C MET A 1 20.48 3.48 14.98
N LYS A 2 20.36 4.23 16.06
CA LYS A 2 20.82 3.77 17.38
C LYS A 2 19.96 2.62 17.89
N GLN A 3 20.59 1.71 18.62
CA GLN A 3 19.89 0.65 19.31
C GLN A 3 18.82 1.25 20.22
N GLY A 4 17.64 0.67 20.20
CA GLY A 4 16.50 1.18 20.97
C GLY A 4 15.76 2.33 20.31
N GLY A 5 16.31 2.90 19.23
CA GLY A 5 15.61 3.93 18.49
C GLY A 5 14.40 3.38 17.75
N SER A 6 13.34 4.17 17.65
CA SER A 6 12.11 3.77 16.96
C SER A 6 11.80 4.72 15.83
N PHE A 7 11.08 4.21 14.82
CA PHE A 7 10.64 5.03 13.70
C PHE A 7 9.35 4.47 13.14
N ILE A 8 8.66 5.34 12.40
CA ILE A 8 7.46 4.97 11.66
C ILE A 8 7.69 5.37 10.21
N PHE A 9 7.40 4.47 9.29
CA PHE A 9 7.44 4.81 7.88
C PHE A 9 6.18 4.33 7.18
N SER A 10 5.88 4.96 6.06
CA SER A 10 4.74 4.60 5.23
C SER A 10 5.19 4.26 3.83
N VAL A 11 4.51 3.26 3.25
CA VAL A 11 4.69 2.89 1.86
C VAL A 11 3.31 2.63 1.26
N GLU A 12 3.23 2.62 -0.07
CA GLU A 12 2.00 2.17 -0.70
C GLU A 12 1.84 0.68 -0.44
N HIS A 13 0.62 0.30 -0.08
CA HIS A 13 0.34 -1.09 0.30
C HIS A 13 0.63 -2.04 -0.87
N PRO A 14 1.19 -3.24 -0.62
CA PRO A 14 1.43 -4.19 -1.70
C PRO A 14 0.20 -4.54 -2.54
N ILE A 15 -0.98 -4.54 -1.95
CA ILE A 15 -2.22 -4.74 -2.71
C ILE A 15 -2.43 -3.59 -3.70
N PHE A 16 -2.06 -2.37 -3.30
CA PHE A 16 -2.21 -1.21 -4.16
C PHE A 16 -1.20 -1.22 -5.31
N THR A 17 0.03 -1.64 -5.06
CA THR A 17 1.09 -1.61 -6.07
C THR A 17 1.12 -2.86 -6.96
N ALA A 18 0.49 -3.97 -6.57
CA ALA A 18 0.55 -5.21 -7.32
C ALA A 18 0.04 -5.04 -8.75
N GLN A 19 -1.04 -4.29 -8.93
CA GLN A 19 -1.55 -3.98 -10.27
C GLN A 19 -0.93 -2.66 -10.75
N GLY A 20 -0.17 -2.75 -11.85
CA GLY A 20 0.61 -1.61 -12.34
C GLY A 20 -0.22 -0.38 -12.65
N SER A 21 -1.41 -0.54 -13.22
CA SER A 21 -2.25 0.60 -13.57
C SER A 21 -2.75 1.39 -12.37
N GLN A 22 -2.87 0.74 -11.21
CA GLN A 22 -3.41 1.32 -9.98
C GLN A 22 -4.79 1.93 -10.20
N GLN A 23 -5.65 1.20 -10.92
CA GLN A 23 -7.00 1.64 -11.24
C GLN A 23 -8.00 0.53 -10.93
N TRP A 24 -9.22 0.95 -10.59
CA TRP A 24 -10.33 0.03 -10.42
C TRP A 24 -10.69 -0.61 -11.75
N TYR A 25 -11.24 -1.81 -11.67
CA TYR A 25 -11.90 -2.43 -12.81
C TYR A 25 -13.34 -1.97 -12.83
N TYR A 26 -13.76 -1.35 -13.93
CA TYR A 26 -15.08 -0.73 -14.06
C TYR A 26 -15.97 -1.54 -14.98
N ASP A 27 -17.29 -1.48 -14.73
CA ASP A 27 -18.26 -2.04 -15.67
C ASP A 27 -18.52 -1.05 -16.81
N ALA A 28 -19.44 -1.44 -17.71
CA ALA A 28 -19.76 -0.61 -18.88
C ALA A 28 -20.38 0.73 -18.51
N ASN A 29 -20.94 0.86 -17.31
CA ASN A 29 -21.55 2.08 -16.80
C ASN A 29 -20.60 2.95 -15.96
N GLY A 30 -19.34 2.54 -15.84
CA GLY A 30 -18.36 3.27 -15.06
C GLY A 30 -18.39 2.97 -13.57
N LYS A 31 -19.10 1.93 -13.15
CA LYS A 31 -19.14 1.53 -11.75
C LYS A 31 -17.91 0.69 -11.40
N ALA A 32 -17.24 1.04 -10.31
CA ALA A 32 -16.08 0.29 -9.84
C ALA A 32 -16.51 -1.08 -9.30
N LEU A 33 -16.11 -2.13 -9.99
CA LEU A 33 -16.46 -3.50 -9.64
C LEU A 33 -15.52 -4.07 -8.58
N HIS A 34 -14.23 -3.97 -8.81
CA HIS A 34 -13.23 -4.45 -7.87
C HIS A 34 -11.88 -3.80 -8.17
N TRP A 35 -10.96 -3.92 -7.20
CA TRP A 35 -9.56 -3.53 -7.38
C TRP A 35 -8.79 -4.78 -7.80
N PRO A 36 -8.18 -4.80 -8.99
CA PRO A 36 -7.46 -6.00 -9.43
C PRO A 36 -6.14 -6.16 -8.68
N VAL A 37 -5.87 -7.38 -8.28
CA VAL A 37 -4.59 -7.77 -7.70
C VAL A 37 -4.04 -8.90 -8.55
N ASP A 38 -2.88 -8.69 -9.14
CA ASP A 38 -2.25 -9.68 -10.00
C ASP A 38 -0.75 -9.58 -9.85
N ARG A 39 -0.05 -10.66 -10.15
CA ARG A 39 1.40 -10.70 -10.10
C ARG A 39 1.95 -10.25 -8.74
N TYR A 40 1.22 -10.58 -7.66
CA TYR A 40 1.56 -10.12 -6.31
C TYR A 40 2.94 -10.59 -5.86
N PHE A 41 3.30 -11.83 -6.17
CA PHE A 41 4.58 -12.38 -5.75
C PHE A 41 5.74 -12.02 -6.67
N GLU A 42 5.44 -11.37 -7.79
CA GLU A 42 6.45 -10.89 -8.73
C GLU A 42 6.85 -9.49 -8.35
N GLU A 43 7.96 -9.38 -7.63
CA GLU A 43 8.46 -8.08 -7.19
C GLU A 43 9.19 -7.38 -8.33
N GLY A 44 9.18 -6.06 -8.31
CA GLY A 44 9.84 -5.27 -9.32
C GLY A 44 9.08 -4.01 -9.67
N PHE A 45 9.48 -3.42 -10.78
CA PHE A 45 8.90 -2.16 -11.21
C PHE A 45 7.51 -2.34 -11.79
N ARG A 46 6.65 -1.36 -11.52
CA ARG A 46 5.33 -1.22 -12.12
C ARG A 46 5.21 0.17 -12.71
N THR A 47 4.55 0.29 -13.85
CA THR A 47 4.23 1.58 -14.44
C THR A 47 2.79 1.93 -14.10
N ALA A 48 2.59 3.11 -13.54
CA ALA A 48 1.26 3.61 -13.19
C ALA A 48 1.07 4.99 -13.78
N ILE A 49 -0.20 5.43 -13.90
CA ILE A 49 -0.53 6.77 -14.35
C ILE A 49 -0.91 7.59 -13.12
N PHE A 50 -0.22 8.70 -12.90
CA PHE A 50 -0.48 9.60 -11.80
C PHE A 50 -0.55 11.03 -12.32
N LEU A 51 -1.68 11.69 -12.12
CA LEU A 51 -1.93 13.05 -12.61
C LEU A 51 -1.66 13.20 -14.12
N GLY A 52 -2.03 12.17 -14.89
CA GLY A 52 -1.89 12.17 -16.34
C GLY A 52 -0.51 11.80 -16.85
N GLU A 53 0.44 11.50 -15.97
CA GLU A 53 1.81 11.14 -16.37
C GLU A 53 2.16 9.71 -15.93
N GLU A 54 2.98 9.06 -16.73
CA GLU A 54 3.53 7.75 -16.36
C GLU A 54 4.53 7.91 -15.22
N VAL A 55 4.34 7.10 -14.16
CA VAL A 55 5.30 7.04 -13.07
C VAL A 55 5.71 5.57 -12.85
N THR A 56 6.94 5.37 -12.45
CA THR A 56 7.44 4.03 -12.14
C THR A 56 7.39 3.83 -10.63
N LYS A 57 6.77 2.72 -10.22
CA LYS A 57 6.68 2.35 -8.81
C LYS A 57 7.32 0.99 -8.61
N TYR A 58 7.84 0.75 -7.43
CA TYR A 58 8.45 -0.53 -7.11
C TYR A 58 7.51 -1.34 -6.23
N HIS A 59 7.15 -2.52 -6.70
CA HIS A 59 6.27 -3.42 -5.94
C HIS A 59 7.09 -4.41 -5.13
N LYS A 60 6.78 -4.51 -3.84
CA LYS A 60 7.31 -5.54 -2.94
C LYS A 60 6.16 -6.18 -2.20
N THR A 61 6.31 -7.44 -1.84
CA THR A 61 5.31 -8.13 -1.03
C THR A 61 5.40 -7.69 0.42
N LEU A 62 4.33 -7.93 1.17
CA LEU A 62 4.33 -7.69 2.61
C LEU A 62 5.42 -8.52 3.31
N THR A 63 5.61 -9.76 2.85
CA THR A 63 6.67 -10.63 3.35
C THR A 63 8.04 -9.95 3.27
N THR A 64 8.35 -9.35 2.12
CA THR A 64 9.63 -8.69 1.91
C THR A 64 9.80 -7.50 2.84
N TYR A 65 8.77 -6.65 2.97
CA TYR A 65 8.87 -5.48 3.86
C TYR A 65 9.14 -5.90 5.30
N LEU A 66 8.35 -6.82 5.82
CA LEU A 66 8.44 -7.19 7.23
C LEU A 66 9.69 -8.00 7.53
N ASN A 67 10.01 -8.97 6.70
CA ASN A 67 11.18 -9.81 6.93
C ASN A 67 12.49 -9.06 6.77
N THR A 68 12.55 -8.09 5.86
CA THR A 68 13.74 -7.26 5.71
C THR A 68 14.02 -6.50 7.01
N LEU A 69 12.99 -5.93 7.63
CA LEU A 69 13.16 -5.24 8.90
C LEU A 69 13.62 -6.20 9.99
N ILE A 70 12.97 -7.35 10.11
CA ILE A 70 13.31 -8.34 11.14
C ILE A 70 14.75 -8.83 10.97
N GLN A 71 15.15 -9.12 9.74
CA GLN A 71 16.50 -9.63 9.44
C GLN A 71 17.57 -8.58 9.68
N ASN A 72 17.22 -7.32 9.68
CA ASN A 72 18.16 -6.23 9.92
C ASN A 72 18.12 -5.72 11.36
N GLY A 73 17.56 -6.50 12.26
CA GLY A 73 17.61 -6.21 13.70
C GLY A 73 16.52 -5.29 14.19
N PHE A 74 15.41 -5.17 13.47
CA PHE A 74 14.28 -4.37 13.91
C PHE A 74 13.18 -5.24 14.50
N GLU A 75 12.54 -4.72 15.54
CA GLU A 75 11.34 -5.30 16.09
C GLU A 75 10.13 -4.56 15.55
N ILE A 76 9.17 -5.29 15.00
CA ILE A 76 7.92 -4.68 14.51
C ILE A 76 7.04 -4.42 15.72
N ILE A 77 6.74 -3.15 15.96
CA ILE A 77 5.91 -2.74 17.09
C ILE A 77 4.45 -2.69 16.70
N LYS A 78 4.18 -2.16 15.51
CA LYS A 78 2.80 -1.96 15.07
C LYS A 78 2.75 -1.90 13.55
N LEU A 79 1.69 -2.45 13.00
CA LEU A 79 1.39 -2.40 11.58
C LEU A 79 0.00 -1.82 11.43
N VAL A 80 -0.15 -0.80 10.58
CA VAL A 80 -1.44 -0.15 10.37
C VAL A 80 -1.73 -0.03 8.89
N GLU A 81 -2.94 -0.42 8.53
CA GLU A 81 -3.50 -0.15 7.20
C GLU A 81 -4.52 0.97 7.39
N PRO A 82 -4.13 2.24 7.15
CA PRO A 82 -5.02 3.36 7.46
C PRO A 82 -6.32 3.30 6.67
N GLN A 83 -7.41 3.66 7.33
CA GLN A 83 -8.72 3.78 6.71
C GLN A 83 -9.08 5.26 6.64
N PRO A 84 -9.92 5.66 5.65
CA PRO A 84 -10.40 7.02 5.60
C PRO A 84 -11.17 7.38 6.87
N ALA A 85 -11.07 8.65 7.29
CA ALA A 85 -11.81 9.12 8.47
C ALA A 85 -13.31 9.08 8.23
N GLU A 86 -14.09 8.81 9.27
CA GLU A 86 -15.55 8.70 9.18
C GLU A 86 -16.22 9.92 8.56
N ASP A 87 -15.73 11.11 8.90
CA ASP A 87 -16.29 12.36 8.39
C ASP A 87 -16.08 12.52 6.88
N LEU A 88 -15.19 11.75 6.26
CA LEU A 88 -14.97 11.78 4.82
C LEU A 88 -15.86 10.77 4.08
N MET A 89 -16.55 9.90 4.79
CA MET A 89 -17.36 8.85 4.17
C MET A 89 -18.56 9.36 3.39
N SER A 90 -18.96 10.60 3.63
CA SER A 90 -20.04 11.24 2.85
C SER A 90 -19.62 11.53 1.41
N ARG A 91 -18.33 11.53 1.12
CA ARG A 91 -17.82 11.76 -0.23
C ARG A 91 -17.83 10.43 -0.99
N PRO A 92 -18.44 10.38 -2.19
CA PRO A 92 -18.56 9.12 -2.93
C PRO A 92 -17.22 8.40 -3.16
N ALA A 93 -16.16 9.17 -3.46
CA ALA A 93 -14.85 8.58 -3.74
C ALA A 93 -14.23 7.95 -2.50
N MET A 94 -14.55 8.42 -1.31
CA MET A 94 -13.97 7.92 -0.07
C MET A 94 -14.54 6.55 0.33
N LYS A 95 -15.76 6.24 -0.07
CA LYS A 95 -16.35 4.93 0.23
C LYS A 95 -15.58 3.80 -0.44
N ASP A 96 -15.07 4.05 -1.64
CA ASP A 96 -14.28 3.05 -2.34
C ASP A 96 -12.93 2.80 -1.66
N GLU A 97 -12.42 3.79 -0.90
CA GLU A 97 -11.15 3.61 -0.18
C GLU A 97 -11.26 2.59 0.96
N LEU A 98 -12.46 2.27 1.42
CA LEU A 98 -12.66 1.19 2.39
C LEU A 98 -12.61 -0.21 1.76
N ARG A 99 -12.63 -0.29 0.44
CA ARG A 99 -12.71 -1.57 -0.27
C ARG A 99 -11.36 -2.21 -0.50
N ARG A 100 -10.29 -1.43 -0.33
CA ARG A 100 -8.92 -1.95 -0.42
C ARG A 100 -7.96 -1.00 0.30
N PRO A 101 -6.85 -1.51 0.88
CA PRO A 101 -5.86 -0.63 1.50
C PRO A 101 -5.02 0.06 0.43
N MET A 102 -4.71 1.33 0.64
CA MET A 102 -3.83 2.09 -0.23
C MET A 102 -2.44 2.25 0.35
N MET A 103 -2.37 2.43 1.66
CA MET A 103 -1.12 2.70 2.37
C MET A 103 -0.87 1.66 3.44
N LEU A 104 0.39 1.53 3.81
CA LEU A 104 0.85 0.67 4.89
C LEU A 104 1.80 1.48 5.76
N LEU A 105 1.50 1.52 7.06
CA LEU A 105 2.38 2.14 8.03
C LEU A 105 2.99 1.07 8.93
N ILE A 106 4.29 1.15 9.15
CA ILE A 106 5.01 0.21 9.99
C ILE A 106 5.77 1.00 11.04
N ALA A 107 5.52 0.67 12.31
CA ALA A 107 6.30 1.19 13.42
C ALA A 107 7.28 0.10 13.85
N ALA A 108 8.54 0.46 13.95
CA ALA A 108 9.60 -0.50 14.27
C ALA A 108 10.59 0.12 15.24
N ARG A 109 11.26 -0.74 15.99
CA ARG A 109 12.27 -0.34 16.96
C ARG A 109 13.55 -1.13 16.70
N LYS A 110 14.70 -0.43 16.71
CA LYS A 110 16.00 -1.07 16.55
C LYS A 110 16.34 -1.86 17.82
N LYS A 111 16.59 -3.13 17.68
CA LYS A 111 17.03 -3.98 18.79
C LYS A 111 18.47 -3.68 19.18
#